data_7490f7cd079a9aa6caa9cc510fe20244
#
_entry.id   7490f7cd079a9aa6caa9cc510fe20244
#
_cell.length_a   1.000
_cell.length_b   1.000
_cell.length_c   1.000
_cell.angle_alpha   90.00
_cell.angle_beta   90.00
_cell.angle_gamma   90.00
#
_symmetry.space_group_name_H-M   'P 1'
#
loop_
_entity.id
_entity.type
_entity.pdbx_description
1 polymer ?
#
loop_
_entity_poly.entity_id
_entity_poly.type
_entity_poly.pdbx_seq_one_letter_code
_entity_poly.pdbx_strand_id
1 'polypeptide(L)'
;MEDKQIIELFFARDEGAITAIQEKYSNMCQSILRRILPDSRDVEECLGDVFLRLWNAIPPLRPLSLKAYTIRVARNAALDRYDHNKKSELSLAFDELSPFLPDASQNVENAANADEFKAFLNDFLRRQSKEARVFFVRRYFYGESISEIADNCRCGEGKVKSSLFRTRNNLRKAMEKEGMTI
;
A
#
# COMPACT_ATOMS: atom_id res chain seq x y z
N MET A 1 -16.19 8.01 -31.08
CA MET A 1 -16.10 6.71 -31.80
C MET A 1 -16.92 5.67 -31.07
N GLU A 2 -17.57 4.75 -31.80
CA GLU A 2 -18.34 3.66 -31.19
C GLU A 2 -17.45 2.52 -30.65
N ASP A 3 -17.87 1.82 -29.60
CA ASP A 3 -17.07 0.74 -28.96
C ASP A 3 -16.66 -0.35 -29.94
N LYS A 4 -17.53 -0.71 -30.87
CA LYS A 4 -17.23 -1.72 -31.91
C LYS A 4 -16.06 -1.30 -32.78
N GLN A 5 -16.04 -0.03 -33.19
CA GLN A 5 -14.96 0.51 -34.03
C GLN A 5 -13.63 0.52 -33.28
N ILE A 6 -13.64 0.88 -31.97
CA ILE A 6 -12.45 0.84 -31.14
C ILE A 6 -11.91 -0.60 -31.02
N ILE A 7 -12.81 -1.59 -30.83
CA ILE A 7 -12.41 -3.01 -30.77
C ILE A 7 -11.77 -3.46 -32.09
N GLU A 8 -12.30 -3.04 -33.26
CA GLU A 8 -11.70 -3.40 -34.55
C GLU A 8 -10.30 -2.76 -34.73
N LEU A 9 -10.06 -1.54 -34.26
CA LEU A 9 -8.72 -0.95 -34.24
C LEU A 9 -7.75 -1.78 -33.36
N PHE A 10 -8.18 -2.25 -32.19
CA PHE A 10 -7.37 -3.18 -31.36
C PHE A 10 -7.03 -4.46 -32.12
N PHE A 11 -7.99 -5.04 -32.81
CA PHE A 11 -7.77 -6.26 -33.61
C PHE A 11 -6.85 -6.04 -34.80
N ALA A 12 -6.89 -4.85 -35.40
CA ALA A 12 -5.97 -4.42 -36.46
C ALA A 12 -4.56 -4.05 -35.92
N ARG A 13 -4.37 -4.03 -34.59
CA ARG A 13 -3.15 -3.52 -33.96
C ARG A 13 -2.82 -2.07 -34.38
N ASP A 14 -3.85 -1.27 -34.63
CA ASP A 14 -3.71 0.14 -34.92
C ASP A 14 -3.55 0.96 -33.64
N GLU A 15 -2.48 1.75 -33.54
CA GLU A 15 -2.19 2.59 -32.35
C GLU A 15 -3.30 3.62 -32.09
N GLY A 16 -4.09 3.97 -33.07
CA GLY A 16 -5.29 4.80 -32.94
C GLY A 16 -6.33 4.23 -31.97
N ALA A 17 -6.29 2.90 -31.71
CA ALA A 17 -7.12 2.26 -30.69
C ALA A 17 -6.84 2.83 -29.30
N ILE A 18 -5.57 3.08 -28.96
CA ILE A 18 -5.16 3.63 -27.65
C ILE A 18 -5.69 5.06 -27.51
N THR A 19 -5.49 5.89 -28.52
CA THR A 19 -6.02 7.27 -28.53
C THR A 19 -7.53 7.29 -28.37
N ALA A 20 -8.24 6.48 -29.15
CA ALA A 20 -9.71 6.42 -29.12
C ALA A 20 -10.27 5.94 -27.77
N ILE A 21 -9.65 4.94 -27.13
CA ILE A 21 -10.10 4.45 -25.83
C ILE A 21 -9.74 5.43 -24.70
N GLN A 22 -8.61 6.12 -24.80
CA GLN A 22 -8.23 7.17 -23.86
C GLN A 22 -9.22 8.34 -23.93
N GLU A 23 -9.50 8.88 -25.09
CA GLU A 23 -10.47 9.96 -25.26
C GLU A 23 -11.84 9.60 -24.67
N LYS A 24 -12.27 8.36 -24.88
CA LYS A 24 -13.62 7.92 -24.47
C LYS A 24 -13.71 7.55 -22.97
N TYR A 25 -12.68 6.96 -22.39
CA TYR A 25 -12.78 6.32 -21.09
C TYR A 25 -11.81 6.80 -20.01
N SER A 26 -10.85 7.71 -20.30
CA SER A 26 -9.89 8.21 -19.31
C SER A 26 -10.54 8.78 -18.06
N ASN A 27 -11.53 9.66 -18.22
CA ASN A 27 -12.21 10.30 -17.09
C ASN A 27 -12.92 9.28 -16.18
N MET A 28 -13.53 8.27 -16.80
CA MET A 28 -14.17 7.18 -16.08
C MET A 28 -13.13 6.33 -15.32
N CYS A 29 -12.04 5.95 -15.97
CA CYS A 29 -10.94 5.21 -15.35
C CYS A 29 -10.35 6.01 -14.19
N GLN A 30 -10.00 7.27 -14.37
CA GLN A 30 -9.49 8.14 -13.31
C GLN A 30 -10.43 8.22 -12.10
N SER A 31 -11.74 8.33 -12.35
CA SER A 31 -12.73 8.34 -11.26
C SER A 31 -12.74 7.04 -10.45
N ILE A 32 -12.52 5.90 -11.10
CA ILE A 32 -12.42 4.59 -10.44
C ILE A 32 -11.12 4.50 -9.63
N LEU A 33 -9.99 4.87 -10.26
CA LEU A 33 -8.66 4.80 -9.64
C LEU A 33 -8.58 5.68 -8.39
N ARG A 34 -9.07 6.93 -8.45
CA ARG A 34 -9.09 7.88 -7.31
C ARG A 34 -9.91 7.43 -6.11
N ARG A 35 -10.86 6.51 -6.30
CA ARG A 35 -11.63 5.92 -5.19
C ARG A 35 -10.88 4.85 -4.42
N ILE A 36 -9.82 4.30 -5.00
CA ILE A 36 -9.05 3.17 -4.48
C ILE A 36 -7.64 3.62 -4.07
N LEU A 37 -7.00 4.45 -4.90
CA LEU A 37 -5.64 4.93 -4.70
C LEU A 37 -5.64 6.32 -4.06
N PRO A 38 -4.96 6.51 -2.91
CA PRO A 38 -4.90 7.79 -2.23
C PRO A 38 -3.94 8.80 -2.90
N ASP A 39 -2.87 8.31 -3.56
CA ASP A 39 -1.86 9.16 -4.20
C ASP A 39 -2.22 9.44 -5.66
N SER A 40 -2.15 10.73 -6.05
CA SER A 40 -2.42 11.17 -7.43
C SER A 40 -1.38 10.65 -8.43
N ARG A 41 -0.13 10.44 -8.02
CA ARG A 41 0.91 9.87 -8.89
C ARG A 41 0.60 8.41 -9.22
N ASP A 42 0.17 7.64 -8.21
CA ASP A 42 -0.28 6.26 -8.44
C ASP A 42 -1.48 6.19 -9.36
N VAL A 43 -2.40 7.15 -9.29
CA VAL A 43 -3.53 7.25 -10.22
C VAL A 43 -3.06 7.46 -11.65
N GLU A 44 -2.10 8.37 -11.89
CA GLU A 44 -1.57 8.65 -13.23
C GLU A 44 -0.82 7.44 -13.80
N GLU A 45 0.08 6.83 -13.03
CA GLU A 45 0.81 5.63 -13.46
C GLU A 45 -0.15 4.46 -13.73
N CYS A 46 -1.08 4.21 -12.82
CA CYS A 46 -2.06 3.14 -12.96
C CYS A 46 -2.99 3.35 -14.15
N LEU A 47 -3.29 4.59 -14.51
CA LEU A 47 -4.07 4.90 -15.70
C LEU A 47 -3.35 4.44 -16.99
N GLY A 48 -2.04 4.65 -17.09
CA GLY A 48 -1.21 4.13 -18.17
C GLY A 48 -1.26 2.60 -18.24
N ASP A 49 -1.13 1.94 -17.07
CA ASP A 49 -1.19 0.48 -16.97
C ASP A 49 -2.54 -0.08 -17.42
N VAL A 50 -3.65 0.60 -17.14
CA VAL A 50 -4.99 0.20 -17.60
C VAL A 50 -5.03 0.11 -19.13
N PHE A 51 -4.55 1.13 -19.84
CA PHE A 51 -4.58 1.12 -21.30
C PHE A 51 -3.60 0.11 -21.90
N LEU A 52 -2.45 -0.08 -21.28
CA LEU A 52 -1.50 -1.12 -21.67
C LEU A 52 -2.09 -2.54 -21.48
N ARG A 53 -2.79 -2.78 -20.37
CA ARG A 53 -3.48 -4.08 -20.12
C ARG A 53 -4.59 -4.31 -21.15
N LEU A 54 -5.32 -3.27 -21.55
CA LEU A 54 -6.32 -3.37 -22.61
C LEU A 54 -5.69 -3.69 -23.96
N TRP A 55 -4.59 -3.02 -24.32
CA TRP A 55 -3.83 -3.28 -25.53
C TRP A 55 -3.33 -4.73 -25.59
N ASN A 56 -2.81 -5.24 -24.51
CA ASN A 56 -2.28 -6.60 -24.45
C ASN A 56 -3.38 -7.68 -24.43
N ALA A 57 -4.55 -7.37 -23.89
CA ALA A 57 -5.65 -8.33 -23.77
C ALA A 57 -6.53 -8.40 -25.03
N ILE A 58 -6.60 -7.34 -25.83
CA ILE A 58 -7.39 -7.25 -27.06
C ILE A 58 -6.44 -7.07 -28.25
N PRO A 59 -6.32 -8.03 -29.18
CA PRO A 59 -6.80 -9.39 -29.15
C PRO A 59 -5.95 -10.30 -28.24
N PRO A 60 -6.32 -11.57 -27.97
CA PRO A 60 -7.41 -12.32 -28.62
C PRO A 60 -8.81 -12.12 -28.01
N LEU A 61 -8.90 -11.47 -26.84
CA LEU A 61 -10.19 -11.27 -26.20
C LEU A 61 -11.04 -10.26 -26.98
N ARG A 62 -12.30 -10.62 -27.25
CA ARG A 62 -13.29 -9.71 -27.84
C ARG A 62 -14.39 -9.44 -26.80
N PRO A 63 -14.33 -8.30 -26.06
CA PRO A 63 -15.30 -8.02 -25.02
C PRO A 63 -16.71 -7.74 -25.61
N LEU A 64 -17.75 -8.30 -24.99
CA LEU A 64 -19.14 -8.00 -25.33
C LEU A 64 -19.50 -6.53 -25.04
N SER A 65 -18.90 -5.96 -24.02
CA SER A 65 -18.99 -4.53 -23.68
C SER A 65 -17.60 -4.00 -23.35
N LEU A 66 -17.08 -3.15 -24.19
CA LEU A 66 -15.77 -2.51 -24.00
C LEU A 66 -15.77 -1.67 -22.72
N LYS A 67 -16.86 -0.94 -22.46
CA LYS A 67 -17.04 -0.15 -21.23
C LYS A 67 -16.93 -1.02 -19.98
N ALA A 68 -17.69 -2.11 -19.89
CA ALA A 68 -17.69 -2.98 -18.71
C ALA A 68 -16.33 -3.66 -18.53
N TYR A 69 -15.67 -4.04 -19.61
CA TYR A 69 -14.34 -4.61 -19.58
C TYR A 69 -13.31 -3.61 -19.07
N THR A 70 -13.32 -2.38 -19.58
CA THR A 70 -12.44 -1.29 -19.15
C THR A 70 -12.61 -0.97 -17.66
N ILE A 71 -13.86 -0.92 -17.15
CA ILE A 71 -14.14 -0.74 -15.70
C ILE A 71 -13.48 -1.85 -14.88
N ARG A 72 -13.62 -3.09 -15.29
CA ARG A 72 -13.02 -4.25 -14.60
C ARG A 72 -11.49 -4.17 -14.59
N VAL A 73 -10.88 -3.86 -15.73
CA VAL A 73 -9.41 -3.72 -15.84
C VAL A 73 -8.91 -2.58 -14.95
N ALA A 74 -9.57 -1.42 -14.96
CA ALA A 74 -9.21 -0.28 -14.13
C ALA A 74 -9.30 -0.61 -12.63
N ARG A 75 -10.39 -1.26 -12.21
CA ARG A 75 -10.55 -1.66 -10.80
C ARG A 75 -9.49 -2.67 -10.36
N ASN A 76 -9.20 -3.69 -11.17
CA ASN A 76 -8.19 -4.68 -10.85
C ASN A 76 -6.79 -4.05 -10.79
N ALA A 77 -6.43 -3.20 -11.76
CA ALA A 77 -5.16 -2.48 -11.75
C ALA A 77 -5.00 -1.62 -10.48
N ALA A 78 -6.05 -0.94 -10.05
CA ALA A 78 -6.03 -0.15 -8.82
C ALA A 78 -5.84 -1.00 -7.56
N LEU A 79 -6.52 -2.15 -7.46
CA LEU A 79 -6.36 -3.07 -6.33
C LEU A 79 -4.97 -3.69 -6.29
N ASP A 80 -4.43 -4.14 -7.44
CA ASP A 80 -3.07 -4.66 -7.55
C ASP A 80 -2.04 -3.61 -7.06
N ARG A 81 -2.21 -2.34 -7.48
CA ARG A 81 -1.34 -1.23 -7.08
C ARG A 81 -1.46 -0.92 -5.59
N TYR A 82 -2.68 -0.87 -5.06
CA TYR A 82 -2.94 -0.67 -3.64
C TYR A 82 -2.28 -1.75 -2.78
N ASP A 83 -2.44 -3.02 -3.15
CA ASP A 83 -1.85 -4.16 -2.44
C ASP A 83 -0.32 -4.14 -2.50
N HIS A 84 0.25 -3.77 -3.67
CA HIS A 84 1.69 -3.59 -3.83
C HIS A 84 2.23 -2.48 -2.92
N ASN A 85 1.58 -1.32 -2.91
CA ASN A 85 1.98 -0.20 -2.06
C ASN A 85 1.87 -0.55 -0.58
N LYS A 86 0.80 -1.27 -0.19
CA LYS A 86 0.61 -1.72 1.19
C LYS A 86 1.69 -2.69 1.65
N LYS A 87 2.10 -3.64 0.80
CA LYS A 87 3.22 -4.54 1.08
C LYS A 87 4.54 -3.79 1.20
N SER A 88 4.78 -2.81 0.33
CA SER A 88 5.97 -1.96 0.36
C SER A 88 6.02 -1.14 1.66
N GLU A 89 4.93 -0.51 2.08
CA GLU A 89 4.86 0.23 3.33
C GLU A 89 5.06 -0.66 4.56
N LEU A 90 4.53 -1.88 4.54
CA LEU A 90 4.74 -2.84 5.61
C LEU A 90 6.20 -3.30 5.67
N SER A 91 6.86 -3.52 4.54
CA SER A 91 8.30 -3.82 4.47
C SER A 91 9.13 -2.66 5.03
N LEU A 92 8.86 -1.42 4.60
CA LEU A 92 9.53 -0.23 5.13
C LEU A 92 9.34 -0.08 6.64
N ALA A 93 8.12 -0.34 7.14
CA ALA A 93 7.84 -0.31 8.56
C ALA A 93 8.63 -1.37 9.33
N PHE A 94 8.74 -2.58 8.77
CA PHE A 94 9.56 -3.64 9.34
C PHE A 94 11.04 -3.27 9.38
N ASP A 95 11.58 -2.71 8.29
CA ASP A 95 12.98 -2.27 8.21
C ASP A 95 13.28 -1.14 9.22
N GLU A 96 12.31 -0.24 9.46
CA GLU A 96 12.42 0.79 10.49
C GLU A 96 12.46 0.22 11.91
N LEU A 97 11.78 -0.88 12.16
CA LEU A 97 11.66 -1.49 13.49
C LEU A 97 12.71 -2.57 13.75
N SER A 98 13.17 -3.26 12.71
CA SER A 98 14.11 -4.39 12.80
C SER A 98 15.35 -4.11 13.66
N PRO A 99 16.04 -2.94 13.58
CA PRO A 99 17.20 -2.63 14.42
C PRO A 99 16.90 -2.55 15.93
N PHE A 100 15.61 -2.58 16.29
CA PHE A 100 15.16 -2.50 17.68
C PHE A 100 14.52 -3.80 18.16
N LEU A 101 14.57 -4.86 17.35
CA LEU A 101 14.03 -6.18 17.70
C LEU A 101 15.18 -7.13 18.03
N PRO A 102 14.96 -8.12 18.92
CA PRO A 102 15.93 -9.19 19.14
C PRO A 102 16.22 -9.94 17.85
N ASP A 103 17.49 -10.33 17.66
CA ASP A 103 17.89 -11.11 16.49
C ASP A 103 17.23 -12.51 16.55
N ALA A 104 16.23 -12.71 15.69
CA ALA A 104 15.50 -13.98 15.60
C ALA A 104 16.36 -15.13 15.05
N SER A 105 17.58 -14.87 14.55
CA SER A 105 18.45 -15.87 13.93
C SER A 105 19.19 -16.75 14.95
N GLN A 106 19.24 -16.36 16.22
CA GLN A 106 20.06 -17.04 17.23
C GLN A 106 19.32 -18.05 18.13
N ASN A 107 17.99 -18.21 18.03
CA ASN A 107 17.27 -19.11 18.94
C ASN A 107 16.23 -20.00 18.25
N VAL A 108 16.51 -21.28 18.20
CA VAL A 108 15.61 -22.36 17.74
C VAL A 108 14.53 -22.73 18.82
N GLU A 109 14.53 -22.07 19.98
CA GLU A 109 13.56 -22.30 21.08
C GLU A 109 12.35 -21.35 21.08
N ASN A 110 11.92 -20.88 19.95
CA ASN A 110 11.29 -19.57 19.69
C ASN A 110 9.79 -19.41 19.92
N ALA A 111 9.00 -20.40 20.33
CA ALA A 111 7.58 -20.15 20.59
C ALA A 111 7.35 -19.47 21.96
N ALA A 112 8.07 -19.89 23.00
CA ALA A 112 8.00 -19.28 24.33
C ALA A 112 8.54 -17.83 24.32
N ASN A 113 9.65 -17.60 23.62
CA ASN A 113 10.26 -16.26 23.49
C ASN A 113 9.38 -15.29 22.72
N ALA A 114 8.63 -15.77 21.71
CA ALA A 114 7.71 -14.93 20.95
C ALA A 114 6.52 -14.44 21.79
N ASP A 115 5.96 -15.29 22.65
CA ASP A 115 4.87 -14.91 23.53
C ASP A 115 5.34 -13.98 24.66
N GLU A 116 6.55 -14.19 25.19
CA GLU A 116 7.18 -13.30 26.16
C GLU A 116 7.46 -11.92 25.56
N PHE A 117 8.04 -11.85 24.36
CA PHE A 117 8.25 -10.60 23.64
C PHE A 117 6.93 -9.88 23.35
N LYS A 118 5.90 -10.61 22.95
CA LYS A 118 4.56 -10.06 22.71
C LYS A 118 3.94 -9.47 23.97
N ALA A 119 4.07 -10.16 25.10
CA ALA A 119 3.61 -9.67 26.39
C ALA A 119 4.36 -8.40 26.80
N PHE A 120 5.69 -8.39 26.66
CA PHE A 120 6.55 -7.24 26.91
C PHE A 120 6.16 -6.04 26.04
N LEU A 121 6.02 -6.24 24.72
CA LEU A 121 5.65 -5.17 23.79
C LEU A 121 4.27 -4.58 24.11
N ASN A 122 3.30 -5.42 24.47
CA ASN A 122 1.98 -4.97 24.88
C ASN A 122 2.04 -4.12 26.16
N ASP A 123 2.83 -4.54 27.15
CA ASP A 123 3.00 -3.80 28.40
C ASP A 123 3.75 -2.47 28.15
N PHE A 124 4.81 -2.50 27.35
CA PHE A 124 5.52 -1.30 26.92
C PHE A 124 4.57 -0.29 26.25
N LEU A 125 3.76 -0.75 25.29
CA LEU A 125 2.81 0.13 24.57
C LEU A 125 1.72 0.68 25.50
N ARG A 126 1.29 -0.06 26.51
CA ARG A 126 0.33 0.45 27.51
C ARG A 126 0.87 1.63 28.31
N ARG A 127 2.18 1.65 28.55
CA ARG A 127 2.88 2.75 29.26
C ARG A 127 3.12 3.99 28.39
N GLN A 128 2.99 3.87 27.06
CA GLN A 128 3.11 5.02 26.17
C GLN A 128 1.84 5.89 26.20
N SER A 129 1.98 7.17 25.79
CA SER A 129 0.82 8.03 25.59
C SER A 129 -0.16 7.41 24.58
N LYS A 130 -1.45 7.72 24.69
CA LYS A 130 -2.49 7.24 23.76
C LYS A 130 -2.11 7.52 22.31
N GLU A 131 -1.60 8.73 22.04
CA GLU A 131 -1.22 9.16 20.70
C GLU A 131 -0.02 8.36 20.17
N ALA A 132 1.05 8.23 20.96
CA ALA A 132 2.24 7.46 20.56
C ALA A 132 1.91 5.99 20.28
N ARG A 133 1.06 5.38 21.12
CA ARG A 133 0.57 4.03 20.91
C ARG A 133 -0.25 3.89 19.62
N VAL A 134 -1.16 4.83 19.34
CA VAL A 134 -1.95 4.84 18.09
C VAL A 134 -1.03 4.91 16.88
N PHE A 135 -0.06 5.83 16.86
CA PHE A 135 0.87 5.95 15.73
C PHE A 135 1.70 4.69 15.55
N PHE A 136 2.20 4.10 16.65
CA PHE A 136 2.99 2.87 16.61
C PHE A 136 2.19 1.70 16.04
N VAL A 137 0.97 1.48 16.53
CA VAL A 137 0.10 0.39 16.05
C VAL A 137 -0.28 0.59 14.59
N ARG A 138 -0.64 1.82 14.18
CA ARG A 138 -0.97 2.12 12.79
C ARG A 138 0.22 1.85 11.86
N ARG A 139 1.44 2.28 12.25
CA ARG A 139 2.64 2.09 11.42
C ARG A 139 3.04 0.61 11.32
N TYR A 140 3.21 -0.07 12.47
CA TYR A 140 3.88 -1.37 12.51
C TYR A 140 2.94 -2.59 12.49
N PHE A 141 1.67 -2.42 12.83
CA PHE A 141 0.69 -3.51 12.77
C PHE A 141 -0.24 -3.38 11.56
N TYR A 142 -0.65 -2.16 11.22
CA TYR A 142 -1.52 -1.93 10.07
C TYR A 142 -0.77 -1.54 8.80
N GLY A 143 0.54 -1.26 8.87
CA GLY A 143 1.38 -0.87 7.74
C GLY A 143 0.89 0.42 7.07
N GLU A 144 0.38 1.38 7.85
CA GLU A 144 -0.01 2.69 7.33
C GLU A 144 1.23 3.55 7.06
N SER A 145 1.22 4.32 5.97
CA SER A 145 2.23 5.32 5.70
C SER A 145 2.15 6.48 6.71
N ILE A 146 3.21 7.24 6.82
CA ILE A 146 3.23 8.40 7.73
C ILE A 146 2.17 9.43 7.34
N SER A 147 1.94 9.60 6.04
CA SER A 147 0.89 10.48 5.51
C SER A 147 -0.50 10.00 5.89
N GLU A 148 -0.81 8.71 5.68
CA GLU A 148 -2.10 8.11 6.08
C GLU A 148 -2.36 8.26 7.59
N ILE A 149 -1.32 8.05 8.43
CA ILE A 149 -1.44 8.23 9.88
C ILE A 149 -1.72 9.69 10.23
N ALA A 150 -1.02 10.63 9.58
CA ALA A 150 -1.19 12.05 9.80
C ALA A 150 -2.61 12.52 9.46
N ASP A 151 -3.11 12.10 8.30
CA ASP A 151 -4.47 12.41 7.82
C ASP A 151 -5.54 11.81 8.75
N ASN A 152 -5.42 10.51 9.06
CA ASN A 152 -6.36 9.80 9.94
C ASN A 152 -6.40 10.38 11.36
N CYS A 153 -5.25 10.87 11.86
CA CYS A 153 -5.12 11.45 13.18
C CYS A 153 -5.27 12.98 13.20
N ARG A 154 -5.51 13.62 12.05
CA ARG A 154 -5.65 15.08 11.87
C ARG A 154 -4.47 15.84 12.46
N CYS A 155 -3.24 15.42 12.13
CA CYS A 155 -2.01 16.05 12.61
C CYS A 155 -0.97 16.13 11.48
N GLY A 156 0.13 16.87 11.71
CA GLY A 156 1.21 16.96 10.73
C GLY A 156 2.10 15.72 10.72
N GLU A 157 2.62 15.33 9.56
CA GLU A 157 3.57 14.22 9.40
C GLU A 157 4.81 14.33 10.31
N GLY A 158 5.33 15.56 10.51
CA GLY A 158 6.47 15.79 11.40
C GLY A 158 6.21 15.35 12.84
N LYS A 159 4.96 15.49 13.32
CA LYS A 159 4.53 15.03 14.63
C LYS A 159 4.54 13.49 14.70
N VAL A 160 4.03 12.83 13.65
CA VAL A 160 4.03 11.36 13.54
C VAL A 160 5.46 10.83 13.53
N LYS A 161 6.32 11.38 12.65
CA LYS A 161 7.76 11.01 12.54
C LYS A 161 8.49 11.13 13.87
N SER A 162 8.35 12.28 14.54
CA SER A 162 9.00 12.55 15.83
C SER A 162 8.49 11.63 16.95
N SER A 163 7.20 11.33 16.95
CA SER A 163 6.59 10.42 17.94
C SER A 163 7.06 8.98 17.74
N LEU A 164 7.05 8.48 16.51
CA LEU A 164 7.55 7.14 16.16
C LEU A 164 9.03 6.98 16.53
N PHE A 165 9.86 7.97 16.19
CA PHE A 165 11.28 7.97 16.53
C PHE A 165 11.51 7.86 18.05
N ARG A 166 10.81 8.68 18.85
CA ARG A 166 10.89 8.63 20.30
C ARG A 166 10.41 7.30 20.87
N THR A 167 9.32 6.76 20.33
CA THR A 167 8.76 5.49 20.79
C THR A 167 9.70 4.32 20.51
N ARG A 168 10.36 4.27 19.33
CA ARG A 168 11.38 3.27 19.02
C ARG A 168 12.57 3.35 19.97
N ASN A 169 13.09 4.56 20.24
CA ASN A 169 14.18 4.74 21.18
C ASN A 169 13.81 4.32 22.62
N ASN A 170 12.57 4.59 23.04
CA ASN A 170 12.08 4.16 24.34
C ASN A 170 11.93 2.64 24.41
N LEU A 171 11.47 2.01 23.32
CA LEU A 171 11.38 0.57 23.19
C LEU A 171 12.75 -0.08 23.35
N ARG A 172 13.76 0.41 22.62
CA ARG A 172 15.14 -0.05 22.73
C ARG A 172 15.65 -0.01 24.17
N LYS A 173 15.51 1.14 24.83
CA LYS A 173 15.95 1.31 26.24
C LYS A 173 15.20 0.36 27.20
N ALA A 174 13.91 0.12 26.96
CA ALA A 174 13.14 -0.82 27.77
C ALA A 174 13.60 -2.25 27.57
N MET A 175 13.94 -2.66 26.34
CA MET A 175 14.49 -3.98 26.04
C MET A 175 15.87 -4.18 26.68
N GLU A 176 16.77 -3.19 26.56
CA GLU A 176 18.10 -3.21 27.21
C GLU A 176 17.97 -3.41 28.73
N LYS A 177 16.98 -2.76 29.36
CA LYS A 177 16.73 -2.87 30.82
C LYS A 177 16.23 -4.25 31.23
N GLU A 178 15.45 -4.92 30.41
CA GLU A 178 14.96 -6.29 30.64
C GLU A 178 15.98 -7.35 30.20
N GLY A 179 17.19 -6.95 29.76
CA GLY A 179 18.25 -7.88 29.34
C GLY A 179 17.95 -8.58 28.00
N MET A 180 17.01 -8.06 27.23
CA MET A 180 16.72 -8.54 25.89
C MET A 180 17.82 -8.03 24.97
N THR A 181 18.70 -8.92 24.52
CA THR A 181 19.81 -8.58 23.61
C THR A 181 19.25 -8.23 22.23
N ILE A 182 19.67 -7.09 21.69
CA ILE A 182 19.38 -6.63 20.31
C ILE A 182 20.49 -7.12 19.39
#